data_103244d9747760d0450df342efae05a5
#
_entry.id   103244d9747760d0450df342efae05a5
#
_cell.length_a   1.000
_cell.length_b   1.000
_cell.length_c   1.000
_cell.angle_alpha   90.00
_cell.angle_beta   90.00
_cell.angle_gamma   90.00
#
_symmetry.space_group_name_H-M   'P 1'
#
loop_
_entity.id
_entity.type
_entity.pdbx_description
1 polymer ?
#
loop_
_entity_poly.entity_id
_entity_poly.type
_entity_poly.pdbx_seq_one_letter_code
_entity_poly.pdbx_strand_id
1 'polypeptide(L)'
;SGYNQRSVDVDRLLHYSFFSAAGLTIHDRGLDTLVRFMGVRAELFRTIYFHRTVRAIDLTLKDLFEESREHLFPGDPREHLDEYQAFTEASLFTDVRRWMSHSNPAKQTLGTRWNRLLAREVSWRMASQVNLVFGESDHESASIFSDSDLVEQKLRQRLGATAAEIPLRIDIARHIHRPHTRGPVSGQNFLYDSSQEQ
;
A
#
# COMPACT_ATOMS: atom_id res chain seq x y z
N SER A 1 14.37 -13.24 7.72
CA SER A 1 13.96 -12.01 8.40
C SER A 1 13.64 -12.34 9.84
N GLY A 2 14.33 -11.71 10.81
CA GLY A 2 14.18 -11.97 12.23
C GLY A 2 12.88 -11.41 12.86
N TYR A 3 11.83 -11.29 12.10
CA TYR A 3 10.52 -10.89 12.60
C TYR A 3 9.81 -12.11 13.13
N ASN A 4 9.64 -12.18 14.44
CA ASN A 4 8.95 -13.26 15.13
C ASN A 4 7.43 -13.12 14.85
N GLN A 5 6.96 -13.64 13.72
CA GLN A 5 5.54 -13.65 13.39
C GLN A 5 4.81 -14.50 14.43
N ARG A 6 4.00 -13.86 15.24
CA ARG A 6 3.01 -14.58 16.05
C ARG A 6 2.13 -15.35 15.08
N SER A 7 2.22 -16.67 15.09
CA SER A 7 1.44 -17.51 14.21
C SER A 7 -0.06 -17.25 14.43
N VAL A 8 -0.78 -17.10 13.34
CA VAL A 8 -2.25 -17.05 13.33
C VAL A 8 -2.73 -18.42 12.90
N ASP A 9 -3.68 -18.98 13.62
CA ASP A 9 -4.33 -20.23 13.25
C ASP A 9 -5.33 -19.96 12.12
N VAL A 10 -4.83 -20.06 10.88
CA VAL A 10 -5.62 -19.80 9.67
C VAL A 10 -6.70 -20.87 9.50
N ASP A 11 -6.38 -22.11 9.80
CA ASP A 11 -7.32 -23.23 9.66
C ASP A 11 -8.53 -23.03 10.59
N ARG A 12 -8.28 -22.61 11.83
CA ARG A 12 -9.33 -22.25 12.77
C ARG A 12 -10.17 -21.06 12.27
N LEU A 13 -9.53 -20.04 11.71
CA LEU A 13 -10.24 -18.88 11.16
C LEU A 13 -11.17 -19.30 10.02
N LEU A 14 -10.67 -20.11 9.08
CA LEU A 14 -11.45 -20.62 7.96
C LEU A 14 -12.57 -21.56 8.41
N HIS A 15 -12.30 -22.44 9.37
CA HIS A 15 -13.29 -23.38 9.91
C HIS A 15 -14.51 -22.69 10.53
N TYR A 16 -14.27 -21.54 11.21
CA TYR A 16 -15.34 -20.77 11.84
C TYR A 16 -15.88 -19.63 10.99
N SER A 17 -15.47 -19.53 9.72
CA SER A 17 -16.00 -18.55 8.77
C SER A 17 -16.93 -19.23 7.76
N PHE A 18 -18.05 -18.58 7.47
CA PHE A 18 -19.02 -19.08 6.49
C PHE A 18 -19.79 -17.92 5.85
N PHE A 19 -20.49 -18.21 4.76
CA PHE A 19 -21.39 -17.24 4.14
C PHE A 19 -22.82 -17.49 4.62
N SER A 20 -23.39 -16.47 5.27
CA SER A 20 -24.83 -16.43 5.60
C SER A 20 -25.59 -15.62 4.55
N ALA A 21 -26.91 -15.54 4.67
CA ALA A 21 -27.74 -14.66 3.86
C ALA A 21 -27.34 -13.16 3.98
N ALA A 22 -26.70 -12.78 5.09
CA ALA A 22 -26.24 -11.44 5.35
C ALA A 22 -24.84 -11.14 4.78
N GLY A 23 -24.04 -12.16 4.44
CA GLY A 23 -22.69 -12.03 3.92
C GLY A 23 -21.66 -12.88 4.65
N LEU A 24 -20.39 -12.49 4.58
CA LEU A 24 -19.32 -13.19 5.27
C LEU A 24 -19.51 -13.08 6.78
N THR A 25 -19.67 -14.22 7.41
CA THR A 25 -19.99 -14.36 8.83
C THR A 25 -18.93 -15.17 9.53
N ILE A 26 -18.60 -14.82 10.76
CA ILE A 26 -17.73 -15.60 11.62
C ILE A 26 -18.51 -16.06 12.85
N HIS A 27 -18.34 -17.31 13.20
CA HIS A 27 -18.85 -17.88 14.45
C HIS A 27 -18.10 -17.26 15.65
N ASP A 28 -18.78 -17.05 16.79
CA ASP A 28 -18.21 -16.51 18.03
C ASP A 28 -16.91 -17.20 18.46
N ARG A 29 -16.85 -18.56 18.31
CA ARG A 29 -15.65 -19.36 18.60
C ARG A 29 -14.42 -19.02 17.74
N GLY A 30 -14.61 -18.37 16.61
CA GLY A 30 -13.56 -17.89 15.71
C GLY A 30 -13.10 -16.46 15.99
N LEU A 31 -13.86 -15.72 16.81
CA LEU A 31 -13.65 -14.28 17.02
C LEU A 31 -12.25 -13.95 17.54
N ASP A 32 -11.77 -14.67 18.56
CA ASP A 32 -10.43 -14.42 19.12
C ASP A 32 -9.33 -14.62 18.08
N THR A 33 -9.49 -15.59 17.18
CA THR A 33 -8.54 -15.82 16.10
C THR A 33 -8.57 -14.69 15.08
N LEU A 34 -9.76 -14.16 14.76
CA LEU A 34 -9.91 -12.99 13.91
C LEU A 34 -9.26 -11.75 14.52
N VAL A 35 -9.54 -11.46 15.79
CA VAL A 35 -8.95 -10.32 16.51
C VAL A 35 -7.42 -10.43 16.52
N ARG A 36 -6.88 -11.62 16.76
CA ARG A 36 -5.44 -11.87 16.68
C ARG A 36 -4.89 -11.65 15.29
N PHE A 37 -5.56 -12.15 14.25
CA PHE A 37 -5.18 -11.92 12.85
C PHE A 37 -5.12 -10.42 12.51
N MET A 38 -6.15 -9.67 12.91
CA MET A 38 -6.21 -8.23 12.70
C MET A 38 -5.10 -7.50 13.46
N GLY A 39 -4.77 -7.93 14.67
CA GLY A 39 -3.67 -7.40 15.46
C GLY A 39 -2.31 -7.61 14.80
N VAL A 40 -2.03 -8.82 14.32
CA VAL A 40 -0.79 -9.14 13.59
C VAL A 40 -0.69 -8.33 12.29
N ARG A 41 -1.79 -8.22 11.56
CA ARG A 41 -1.84 -7.40 10.34
C ARG A 41 -1.54 -5.93 10.65
N ALA A 42 -2.16 -5.36 11.68
CA ALA A 42 -1.91 -3.98 12.09
C ALA A 42 -0.44 -3.75 12.49
N GLU A 43 0.18 -4.72 13.15
CA GLU A 43 1.60 -4.69 13.51
C GLU A 43 2.49 -4.70 12.26
N LEU A 44 2.21 -5.55 11.27
CA LEU A 44 2.93 -5.58 9.99
C LEU A 44 2.84 -4.25 9.24
N PHE A 45 1.66 -3.64 9.22
CA PHE A 45 1.50 -2.32 8.60
C PHE A 45 2.36 -1.26 9.27
N ARG A 46 2.36 -1.21 10.60
CA ARG A 46 3.15 -0.21 11.36
C ARG A 46 4.65 -0.41 11.23
N THR A 47 5.12 -1.65 11.27
CA THR A 47 6.54 -1.97 11.37
C THR A 47 7.22 -2.14 10.03
N ILE A 48 6.51 -2.61 9.00
CA ILE A 48 7.07 -2.89 7.68
C ILE A 48 6.53 -1.89 6.66
N TYR A 49 5.22 -1.89 6.39
CA TYR A 49 4.66 -1.12 5.28
C TYR A 49 4.74 0.40 5.50
N PHE A 50 4.64 0.87 6.75
CA PHE A 50 4.78 2.30 7.07
C PHE A 50 6.21 2.70 7.47
N HIS A 51 7.15 1.77 7.37
CA HIS A 51 8.54 2.10 7.64
C HIS A 51 9.05 3.09 6.59
N ARG A 52 9.74 4.14 7.05
CA ARG A 52 10.24 5.24 6.21
C ARG A 52 10.97 4.80 4.94
N THR A 53 11.78 3.73 5.03
CA THR A 53 12.53 3.21 3.87
C THR A 53 11.58 2.53 2.88
N VAL A 54 10.59 1.77 3.35
CA VAL A 54 9.60 1.11 2.49
C VAL A 54 8.76 2.17 1.77
N ARG A 55 8.31 3.20 2.48
CA ARG A 55 7.57 4.31 1.87
C ARG A 55 8.39 5.07 0.82
N ALA A 56 9.69 5.27 1.08
CA ALA A 56 10.59 5.89 0.09
C ALA A 56 10.80 5.00 -1.15
N ILE A 57 10.85 3.68 -0.98
CA ILE A 57 10.87 2.70 -2.09
C ILE A 57 9.57 2.77 -2.88
N ASP A 58 8.41 2.78 -2.21
CA ASP A 58 7.09 2.87 -2.85
C ASP A 58 6.96 4.13 -3.72
N LEU A 59 7.39 5.28 -3.22
CA LEU A 59 7.41 6.52 -4.00
C LEU A 59 8.31 6.42 -5.23
N THR A 60 9.50 5.86 -5.06
CA THR A 60 10.44 5.66 -6.18
C THR A 60 9.88 4.68 -7.21
N LEU A 61 9.24 3.60 -6.76
CA LEU A 61 8.57 2.64 -7.62
C LEU A 61 7.42 3.28 -8.40
N LYS A 62 6.59 4.09 -7.73
CA LYS A 62 5.48 4.79 -8.37
C LYS A 62 5.96 5.66 -9.52
N ASP A 63 6.99 6.49 -9.29
CA ASP A 63 7.59 7.33 -10.31
C ASP A 63 8.15 6.50 -11.48
N LEU A 64 8.88 5.42 -11.18
CA LEU A 64 9.46 4.54 -12.19
C LEU A 64 8.39 3.80 -13.00
N PHE A 65 7.34 3.28 -12.38
CA PHE A 65 6.26 2.60 -13.09
C PHE A 65 5.49 3.55 -14.00
N GLU A 66 5.19 4.76 -13.53
CA GLU A 66 4.49 5.76 -14.32
C GLU A 66 5.26 6.10 -15.60
N GLU A 67 6.56 6.39 -15.47
CA GLU A 67 7.43 6.72 -16.60
C GLU A 67 7.76 5.51 -17.50
N SER A 68 7.73 4.30 -16.96
CA SER A 68 8.03 3.06 -17.68
C SER A 68 6.80 2.41 -18.32
N ARG A 69 5.61 2.91 -18.05
CA ARG A 69 4.34 2.27 -18.42
C ARG A 69 4.27 1.88 -19.90
N GLU A 70 4.58 2.81 -20.79
CA GLU A 70 4.54 2.59 -22.24
C GLU A 70 5.59 1.58 -22.74
N HIS A 71 6.61 1.31 -21.93
CA HIS A 71 7.68 0.36 -22.26
C HIS A 71 7.44 -1.02 -21.67
N LEU A 72 6.61 -1.11 -20.64
CA LEU A 72 6.32 -2.35 -19.92
C LEU A 72 5.04 -3.03 -20.41
N PHE A 73 4.07 -2.23 -20.83
CA PHE A 73 2.74 -2.74 -21.14
C PHE A 73 2.36 -2.46 -22.61
N PRO A 74 1.90 -3.48 -23.34
CA PRO A 74 1.61 -3.37 -24.77
C PRO A 74 0.32 -2.62 -25.09
N GLY A 75 -0.55 -2.36 -24.10
CA GLY A 75 -1.85 -1.72 -24.28
C GLY A 75 -2.95 -2.29 -23.40
N ASP A 76 -4.15 -2.43 -23.94
CA ASP A 76 -5.30 -2.99 -23.21
C ASP A 76 -5.05 -4.47 -22.86
N PRO A 77 -5.18 -4.87 -21.59
CA PRO A 77 -5.01 -6.28 -21.17
C PRO A 77 -5.91 -7.27 -21.91
N ARG A 78 -7.08 -6.83 -22.37
CA ARG A 78 -8.03 -7.67 -23.12
C ARG A 78 -7.53 -8.04 -24.52
N GLU A 79 -6.67 -7.19 -25.08
CA GLU A 79 -6.07 -7.39 -26.40
C GLU A 79 -4.69 -8.08 -26.33
N HIS A 80 -4.07 -8.06 -25.14
CA HIS A 80 -2.72 -8.53 -24.89
C HIS A 80 -2.66 -9.47 -23.67
N LEU A 81 -3.62 -10.40 -23.58
CA LEU A 81 -3.78 -11.24 -22.39
C LEU A 81 -2.56 -12.11 -22.10
N ASP A 82 -1.96 -12.69 -23.13
CA ASP A 82 -0.80 -13.59 -22.99
C ASP A 82 0.42 -12.84 -22.45
N GLU A 83 0.66 -11.60 -22.93
CA GLU A 83 1.75 -10.74 -22.46
C GLU A 83 1.54 -10.35 -20.99
N TYR A 84 0.30 -10.03 -20.62
CA TYR A 84 -0.01 -9.70 -19.22
C TYR A 84 0.08 -10.91 -18.30
N GLN A 85 -0.30 -12.09 -18.74
CA GLN A 85 -0.14 -13.33 -17.97
C GLN A 85 1.35 -13.71 -17.79
N ALA A 86 2.17 -13.45 -18.81
CA ALA A 86 3.62 -13.67 -18.74
C ALA A 86 4.36 -12.62 -17.91
N PHE A 87 3.71 -11.48 -17.59
CA PHE A 87 4.34 -10.41 -16.82
C PHE A 87 4.42 -10.79 -15.33
N THR A 88 5.62 -10.98 -14.87
CA THR A 88 5.93 -11.36 -13.48
C THR A 88 6.98 -10.41 -12.90
N GLU A 89 7.19 -10.44 -11.59
CA GLU A 89 8.29 -9.71 -10.94
C GLU A 89 9.65 -10.09 -11.54
N ALA A 90 9.86 -11.37 -11.84
CA ALA A 90 11.11 -11.86 -12.43
C ALA A 90 11.33 -11.33 -13.86
N SER A 91 10.29 -11.31 -14.70
CA SER A 91 10.38 -10.75 -16.06
C SER A 91 10.63 -9.24 -16.00
N LEU A 92 9.92 -8.50 -15.12
CA LEU A 92 10.15 -7.08 -14.91
C LEU A 92 11.62 -6.78 -14.57
N PHE A 93 12.18 -7.45 -13.57
CA PHE A 93 13.57 -7.20 -13.16
C PHE A 93 14.59 -7.55 -14.26
N THR A 94 14.28 -8.56 -15.05
CA THR A 94 15.12 -8.92 -16.21
C THR A 94 15.09 -7.86 -17.28
N ASP A 95 13.92 -7.39 -17.63
CA ASP A 95 13.73 -6.42 -18.70
C ASP A 95 14.30 -5.05 -18.35
N VAL A 96 14.00 -4.52 -17.16
CA VAL A 96 14.50 -3.19 -16.74
C VAL A 96 16.03 -3.16 -16.61
N ARG A 97 16.68 -4.30 -16.29
CA ARG A 97 18.14 -4.40 -16.30
C ARG A 97 18.73 -4.32 -17.72
N ARG A 98 18.07 -4.97 -18.68
CA ARG A 98 18.47 -4.90 -20.09
C ARG A 98 18.36 -3.51 -20.67
N TRP A 99 17.47 -2.67 -20.13
CA TRP A 99 17.31 -1.28 -20.59
C TRP A 99 18.56 -0.42 -20.40
N MET A 100 19.44 -0.75 -19.47
CA MET A 100 20.71 -0.03 -19.28
C MET A 100 21.59 -0.02 -20.54
N SER A 101 21.49 -1.05 -21.39
CA SER A 101 22.26 -1.19 -22.64
C SER A 101 21.38 -0.93 -23.87
N HIS A 102 20.20 -0.36 -23.70
CA HIS A 102 19.28 -0.15 -24.81
C HIS A 102 19.71 1.05 -25.66
N SER A 103 19.50 0.97 -26.98
CA SER A 103 19.86 2.02 -27.93
C SER A 103 19.03 3.32 -27.79
N ASN A 104 17.82 3.21 -27.24
CA ASN A 104 16.96 4.39 -26.95
C ASN A 104 17.43 5.06 -25.65
N PRO A 105 17.87 6.34 -25.68
CA PRO A 105 18.39 7.05 -24.52
C PRO A 105 17.39 7.20 -23.37
N ALA A 106 16.10 7.38 -23.67
CA ALA A 106 15.05 7.48 -22.63
C ALA A 106 14.91 6.15 -21.87
N LYS A 107 14.88 5.04 -22.60
CA LYS A 107 14.83 3.69 -22.01
C LYS A 107 16.09 3.37 -21.23
N GLN A 108 17.26 3.80 -21.72
CA GLN A 108 18.53 3.64 -21.00
C GLN A 108 18.55 4.42 -19.68
N THR A 109 18.02 5.65 -19.67
CA THR A 109 17.88 6.46 -18.45
C THR A 109 16.97 5.79 -17.44
N LEU A 110 15.82 5.27 -17.87
CA LEU A 110 14.91 4.50 -17.01
C LEU A 110 15.58 3.24 -16.47
N GLY A 111 16.29 2.49 -17.31
CA GLY A 111 17.04 1.30 -16.90
C GLY A 111 18.09 1.60 -15.82
N THR A 112 18.78 2.71 -15.93
CA THR A 112 19.75 3.19 -14.93
C THR A 112 19.04 3.49 -13.59
N ARG A 113 17.90 4.17 -13.62
CA ARG A 113 17.12 4.49 -12.41
C ARG A 113 16.54 3.22 -11.76
N TRP A 114 16.02 2.26 -12.54
CA TRP A 114 15.59 0.96 -12.06
C TRP A 114 16.74 0.20 -11.39
N ASN A 115 17.91 0.18 -12.02
CA ASN A 115 19.07 -0.52 -11.45
C ASN A 115 19.52 0.09 -10.12
N ARG A 116 19.48 1.41 -9.97
CA ARG A 116 19.75 2.09 -8.68
C ARG A 116 18.77 1.63 -7.60
N LEU A 117 17.47 1.56 -7.90
CA LEU A 117 16.49 1.06 -6.94
C LEU A 117 16.74 -0.40 -6.57
N LEU A 118 17.06 -1.26 -7.55
CA LEU A 118 17.40 -2.67 -7.32
C LEU A 118 18.71 -2.83 -6.51
N ALA A 119 19.62 -1.87 -6.61
CA ALA A 119 20.82 -1.76 -5.76
C ALA A 119 20.53 -1.14 -4.38
N ARG A 120 19.24 -0.87 -4.06
CA ARG A 120 18.78 -0.23 -2.81
C ARG A 120 19.21 1.24 -2.65
N GLU A 121 19.50 1.91 -3.74
CA GLU A 121 19.74 3.35 -3.78
C GLU A 121 18.39 4.07 -3.94
N VAL A 122 17.79 4.45 -2.81
CA VAL A 122 16.47 5.09 -2.77
C VAL A 122 16.62 6.60 -2.91
N SER A 123 15.85 7.19 -3.83
CA SER A 123 15.93 8.63 -4.13
C SER A 123 15.27 9.50 -3.05
N TRP A 124 14.27 8.99 -2.36
CA TRP A 124 13.52 9.73 -1.35
C TRP A 124 14.04 9.49 0.05
N ARG A 125 14.04 10.55 0.87
CA ARG A 125 14.35 10.49 2.29
C ARG A 125 13.26 11.20 3.09
N MET A 126 12.84 10.62 4.19
CA MET A 126 11.88 11.23 5.09
C MET A 126 12.53 12.40 5.83
N ALA A 127 12.02 13.61 5.60
CA ALA A 127 12.46 14.82 6.29
C ALA A 127 11.67 15.05 7.58
N SER A 128 10.36 14.76 7.57
CA SER A 128 9.48 14.92 8.73
C SER A 128 8.34 13.91 8.68
N GLN A 129 7.80 13.59 9.84
CA GLN A 129 6.63 12.72 9.99
C GLN A 129 5.67 13.34 11.00
N VAL A 130 4.39 13.35 10.66
CA VAL A 130 3.31 13.79 11.54
C VAL A 130 2.28 12.69 11.62
N ASN A 131 1.86 12.34 12.83
CA ASN A 131 0.75 11.43 13.05
C ASN A 131 -0.52 12.24 13.30
N LEU A 132 -1.52 12.03 12.46
CA LEU A 132 -2.83 12.65 12.60
C LEU A 132 -3.78 11.65 13.25
N VAL A 133 -4.46 12.10 14.28
CA VAL A 133 -5.52 11.35 14.95
C VAL A 133 -6.81 12.11 14.74
N PHE A 134 -7.81 11.46 14.17
CA PHE A 134 -9.15 12.03 13.98
C PHE A 134 -10.04 11.55 15.11
N GLY A 135 -10.85 12.45 15.65
CA GLY A 135 -11.88 12.12 16.64
C GLY A 135 -13.06 11.37 16.00
N GLU A 136 -14.00 10.92 16.84
CA GLU A 136 -15.18 10.15 16.38
C GLU A 136 -16.09 10.95 15.43
N SER A 137 -16.14 12.26 15.61
CA SER A 137 -16.92 13.19 14.77
C SER A 137 -16.17 13.69 13.54
N ASP A 138 -14.87 13.42 13.44
CA ASP A 138 -14.06 13.95 12.36
C ASP A 138 -14.13 13.02 11.12
N HIS A 139 -14.41 13.62 9.98
CA HIS A 139 -14.35 12.92 8.70
C HIS A 139 -12.99 13.14 8.04
N GLU A 140 -12.21 12.05 7.91
CA GLU A 140 -10.91 12.10 7.23
C GLU A 140 -11.01 12.69 5.82
N SER A 141 -12.08 12.37 5.09
CA SER A 141 -12.34 12.89 3.74
C SER A 141 -12.57 14.39 3.68
N ALA A 142 -12.98 15.02 4.79
CA ALA A 142 -13.17 16.46 4.88
C ALA A 142 -11.88 17.21 5.31
N SER A 143 -10.83 16.47 5.68
CA SER A 143 -9.56 17.06 6.07
C SER A 143 -8.70 17.38 4.84
N ILE A 144 -7.97 18.50 4.90
CA ILE A 144 -6.95 18.83 3.89
C ILE A 144 -5.89 17.74 3.76
N PHE A 145 -5.68 16.95 4.81
CA PHE A 145 -4.73 15.83 4.82
C PHE A 145 -5.26 14.58 4.11
N SER A 146 -6.46 14.62 3.54
CA SER A 146 -6.93 13.58 2.63
C SER A 146 -6.32 13.69 1.23
N ASP A 147 -5.80 14.88 0.87
CA ASP A 147 -5.24 15.22 -0.42
C ASP A 147 -3.75 15.61 -0.28
N SER A 148 -2.86 14.74 -0.73
CA SER A 148 -1.41 14.94 -0.66
C SER A 148 -0.95 16.15 -1.47
N ASP A 149 -1.58 16.40 -2.62
CA ASP A 149 -1.18 17.45 -3.53
C ASP A 149 -1.55 18.82 -2.96
N LEU A 150 -2.72 18.92 -2.34
CA LEU A 150 -3.14 20.13 -1.64
C LEU A 150 -2.23 20.46 -0.45
N VAL A 151 -1.83 19.43 0.32
CA VAL A 151 -0.90 19.61 1.45
C VAL A 151 0.47 20.04 0.94
N GLU A 152 0.98 19.42 -0.13
CA GLU A 152 2.25 19.80 -0.74
C GLU A 152 2.22 21.25 -1.24
N GLN A 153 1.17 21.64 -1.95
CA GLN A 153 0.99 23.01 -2.44
C GLN A 153 1.02 24.04 -1.29
N LYS A 154 0.25 23.78 -0.22
CA LYS A 154 0.23 24.68 0.94
C LYS A 154 1.58 24.74 1.65
N LEU A 155 2.29 23.62 1.74
CA LEU A 155 3.62 23.59 2.34
C LEU A 155 4.62 24.40 1.51
N ARG A 156 4.62 24.23 0.18
CA ARG A 156 5.49 25.01 -0.75
C ARG A 156 5.21 26.51 -0.65
N GLN A 157 3.95 26.91 -0.57
CA GLN A 157 3.58 28.32 -0.39
C GLN A 157 4.15 28.90 0.90
N ARG A 158 4.19 28.13 2.00
CA ARG A 158 4.75 28.58 3.28
C ARG A 158 6.27 28.60 3.33
N LEU A 159 6.91 27.68 2.64
CA LEU A 159 8.37 27.59 2.59
C LEU A 159 9.01 28.62 1.65
N GLY A 160 8.20 29.24 0.78
CA GLY A 160 8.64 30.32 -0.11
C GLY A 160 9.60 29.86 -1.20
N ALA A 161 10.33 30.82 -1.80
CA ALA A 161 11.18 30.59 -2.97
C ALA A 161 12.29 29.55 -2.73
N THR A 162 12.81 29.44 -1.52
CA THR A 162 13.87 28.48 -1.16
C THR A 162 13.44 27.02 -1.33
N ALA A 163 12.14 26.73 -1.23
CA ALA A 163 11.61 25.38 -1.37
C ALA A 163 11.17 25.05 -2.80
N ALA A 164 11.13 26.03 -3.70
CA ALA A 164 10.68 25.80 -5.08
C ALA A 164 11.63 24.85 -5.84
N GLU A 165 12.91 24.88 -5.53
CA GLU A 165 13.94 24.07 -6.17
C GLU A 165 14.17 22.71 -5.47
N ILE A 166 13.60 22.50 -4.28
CA ILE A 166 13.81 21.27 -3.54
C ILE A 166 12.75 20.24 -3.95
N PRO A 167 13.14 19.04 -4.42
CA PRO A 167 12.20 17.95 -4.63
C PRO A 167 11.52 17.61 -3.31
N LEU A 168 10.22 17.82 -3.23
CA LEU A 168 9.38 17.57 -2.06
C LEU A 168 8.18 16.73 -2.46
N ARG A 169 7.84 15.73 -1.67
CA ARG A 169 6.64 14.91 -1.81
C ARG A 169 5.96 14.73 -0.46
N ILE A 170 4.67 14.80 -0.47
CA ILE A 170 3.83 14.43 0.67
C ILE A 170 3.34 13.00 0.46
N ASP A 171 3.66 12.14 1.40
CA ASP A 171 3.24 10.75 1.40
C ASP A 171 2.28 10.51 2.58
N ILE A 172 1.06 10.09 2.27
CA ILE A 172 0.01 9.85 3.26
C ILE A 172 -0.18 8.34 3.41
N ALA A 173 0.30 7.79 4.53
CA ALA A 173 0.05 6.42 4.90
C ALA A 173 -1.24 6.34 5.73
N ARG A 174 -2.24 5.63 5.21
CA ARG A 174 -3.53 5.44 5.92
C ARG A 174 -3.53 4.12 6.66
N HIS A 175 -3.87 4.15 7.93
CA HIS A 175 -4.17 2.94 8.69
C HIS A 175 -5.45 2.30 8.15
N ILE A 176 -5.34 1.09 7.61
CA ILE A 176 -6.47 0.32 7.08
C ILE A 176 -7.44 -0.09 8.20
N HIS A 177 -6.99 -0.06 9.44
CA HIS A 177 -7.78 -0.43 10.62
C HIS A 177 -7.86 0.72 11.61
N ARG A 178 -8.59 1.75 11.26
CA ARG A 178 -9.14 2.65 12.26
C ARG A 178 -10.44 2.06 12.76
N PRO A 179 -10.67 1.98 14.07
CA PRO A 179 -11.96 1.53 14.61
C PRO A 179 -13.16 2.33 14.08
N HIS A 180 -12.91 3.53 13.55
CA HIS A 180 -13.93 4.47 13.06
C HIS A 180 -13.87 4.75 11.55
N THR A 181 -12.87 4.25 10.81
CA THR A 181 -13.07 4.17 9.37
C THR A 181 -14.13 3.11 9.17
N ARG A 182 -15.22 3.50 8.54
CA ARG A 182 -16.20 2.56 8.06
C ARG A 182 -15.45 1.37 7.47
N GLY A 183 -15.36 0.33 8.26
CA GLY A 183 -14.87 -0.97 7.81
C GLY A 183 -15.65 -1.36 6.56
N PRO A 184 -15.45 -2.52 6.01
CA PRO A 184 -16.27 -2.97 4.90
C PRO A 184 -17.69 -2.55 5.23
N VAL A 185 -18.32 -1.87 4.30
CA VAL A 185 -19.58 -1.10 4.42
C VAL A 185 -20.46 -1.68 5.52
N SER A 186 -20.90 -0.87 6.47
CA SER A 186 -21.64 -1.34 7.65
C SER A 186 -22.68 -2.36 7.20
N GLY A 187 -22.59 -3.59 7.69
CA GLY A 187 -23.48 -4.66 7.30
C GLY A 187 -22.87 -5.76 6.39
N GLN A 188 -21.57 -5.75 6.10
CA GLN A 188 -20.92 -6.80 5.29
C GLN A 188 -20.15 -7.84 6.10
N ASN A 189 -19.94 -7.62 7.40
CA ASN A 189 -19.31 -8.60 8.29
C ASN A 189 -20.23 -8.84 9.49
N PHE A 190 -20.51 -10.09 9.76
CA PHE A 190 -21.45 -10.50 10.77
C PHE A 190 -20.78 -11.45 11.75
N LEU A 191 -21.10 -11.28 13.02
CA LEU A 191 -20.77 -12.21 14.06
C LEU A 191 -22.01 -13.09 14.30
N TYR A 192 -21.84 -14.40 14.22
CA TYR A 192 -22.85 -15.37 14.64
C TYR A 192 -22.61 -15.72 16.10
N ASP A 193 -23.59 -15.41 16.93
CA ASP A 193 -23.61 -15.73 18.36
C ASP A 193 -24.42 -17.03 18.58
N SER A 194 -23.71 -18.10 18.90
CA SER A 194 -24.33 -19.41 19.12
C SER A 194 -25.18 -19.48 20.41
N SER A 195 -25.06 -18.49 21.30
CA SER A 195 -25.84 -18.46 22.54
C SER A 195 -27.32 -18.05 22.35
N GLN A 196 -27.66 -17.53 21.19
CA GLN A 196 -29.03 -17.06 20.88
C GLN A 196 -29.93 -18.17 20.28
N GLU A 197 -29.42 -19.36 20.07
CA GLU A 197 -30.20 -20.51 19.55
C GLU A 197 -30.81 -21.40 20.66
N GLN A 198 -30.93 -20.91 21.93
CA GLN A 198 -31.57 -21.65 23.02
C GLN A 198 -32.97 -21.15 23.31
#